data_922458c16e10440f2dd9ed2f2facc8db
#
_entry.id   922458c16e10440f2dd9ed2f2facc8db
#
_cell.length_a   1.000
_cell.length_b   1.000
_cell.length_c   1.000
_cell.angle_alpha   90.00
_cell.angle_beta   90.00
_cell.angle_gamma   90.00
#
_symmetry.space_group_name_H-M   'P 1'
#
loop_
_entity.id
_entity.type
_entity.pdbx_description
1 polymer ?
#
loop_
_entity_poly.entity_id
_entity_poly.type
_entity_poly.pdbx_seq_one_letter_code
_entity_poly.pdbx_strand_id
1 'polypeptide(L)'
;GVNTTKLQEYFVAQTADAWGLNDESCCGPATGGRLPMGLAIGPHFGSNTLTIGDAAGTVNPFNGEGIAYGYETGRLAAGVVGEALSSNDASALRLYDERLDAAYADYYKVARAFVRIISEPRILSACVGLGLRVEPLMTQLLDIMANLMRNDQKGPSELGYRALVRLADAIPERAYELLLGDLKSETQPA
;
A
#
# COMPACT_ATOMS: atom_id res chain seq x y z
N GLY A 1 -11.76 4.33 -16.45
CA GLY A 1 -11.41 3.48 -15.32
C GLY A 1 -11.82 2.04 -15.57
N VAL A 2 -11.17 1.07 -14.95
CA VAL A 2 -11.51 -0.36 -15.07
C VAL A 2 -12.87 -0.59 -14.40
N ASN A 3 -13.77 -1.30 -15.09
CA ASN A 3 -15.04 -1.74 -14.50
C ASN A 3 -14.77 -3.03 -13.72
N THR A 4 -14.70 -2.91 -12.40
CA THR A 4 -14.38 -4.02 -11.49
C THR A 4 -15.41 -5.15 -11.51
N THR A 5 -16.70 -4.83 -11.74
CA THR A 5 -17.75 -5.84 -11.89
C THR A 5 -17.50 -6.73 -13.11
N LYS A 6 -17.21 -6.13 -14.26
CA LYS A 6 -16.87 -6.88 -15.48
C LYS A 6 -15.60 -7.72 -15.30
N LEU A 7 -14.62 -7.20 -14.56
CA LEU A 7 -13.39 -7.95 -14.28
C LEU A 7 -13.68 -9.16 -13.38
N GLN A 8 -14.54 -9.00 -12.39
CA GLN A 8 -14.99 -10.10 -11.53
C GLN A 8 -15.77 -11.15 -12.32
N GLU A 9 -16.73 -10.73 -13.16
CA GLU A 9 -17.50 -11.63 -14.04
C GLU A 9 -16.57 -12.42 -14.96
N TYR A 10 -15.60 -11.75 -15.57
CA TYR A 10 -14.58 -12.40 -16.39
C TYR A 10 -13.75 -13.42 -15.60
N PHE A 11 -13.28 -13.05 -14.40
CA PHE A 11 -12.51 -13.95 -13.55
C PHE A 11 -13.32 -15.18 -13.16
N VAL A 12 -14.56 -15.00 -12.73
CA VAL A 12 -15.46 -16.12 -12.37
C VAL A 12 -15.65 -17.04 -13.58
N ALA A 13 -15.92 -16.49 -14.76
CA ALA A 13 -16.10 -17.29 -15.97
C ALA A 13 -14.85 -18.10 -16.34
N GLN A 14 -13.63 -17.56 -16.14
CA GLN A 14 -12.39 -18.25 -16.41
C GLN A 14 -12.07 -19.36 -15.39
N THR A 15 -12.56 -19.24 -14.17
CA THR A 15 -12.26 -20.16 -13.07
C THR A 15 -13.41 -21.13 -12.75
N ALA A 16 -14.57 -20.95 -13.37
CA ALA A 16 -15.78 -21.72 -13.06
C ALA A 16 -15.57 -23.22 -13.12
N ASP A 17 -15.00 -23.72 -14.21
CA ASP A 17 -14.77 -25.17 -14.39
C ASP A 17 -13.76 -25.71 -13.37
N ALA A 18 -12.67 -24.98 -13.13
CA ALA A 18 -11.61 -25.39 -12.22
C ALA A 18 -12.06 -25.42 -10.76
N TRP A 19 -12.99 -24.55 -10.38
CA TRP A 19 -13.47 -24.41 -9.01
C TRP A 19 -14.88 -25.01 -8.79
N GLY A 20 -15.49 -25.55 -9.84
CA GLY A 20 -16.85 -26.13 -9.79
C GLY A 20 -17.92 -25.08 -9.49
N LEU A 21 -17.74 -23.82 -9.95
CA LEU A 21 -18.67 -22.75 -9.73
C LEU A 21 -19.85 -22.86 -10.70
N ASN A 22 -21.06 -22.57 -10.20
CA ASN A 22 -22.29 -22.51 -10.95
C ASN A 22 -23.18 -21.36 -10.39
N ASP A 23 -24.35 -21.17 -10.95
CA ASP A 23 -25.28 -20.10 -10.52
C ASP A 23 -25.68 -20.21 -9.04
N GLU A 24 -25.74 -21.45 -8.50
CA GLU A 24 -26.07 -21.71 -7.10
C GLU A 24 -24.90 -21.35 -6.15
N SER A 25 -23.69 -21.18 -6.67
CA SER A 25 -22.50 -20.76 -5.90
C SER A 25 -22.57 -19.29 -5.53
N CYS A 26 -23.46 -18.50 -6.13
CA CYS A 26 -23.61 -17.07 -5.87
C CYS A 26 -24.42 -16.85 -4.57
N CYS A 27 -23.74 -16.37 -3.52
CA CYS A 27 -24.37 -16.13 -2.20
C CYS A 27 -25.15 -14.80 -2.12
N GLY A 28 -25.03 -13.92 -3.13
CA GLY A 28 -25.66 -12.61 -3.13
C GLY A 28 -25.01 -11.62 -4.13
N PRO A 29 -25.47 -10.37 -4.13
CA PRO A 29 -24.94 -9.36 -5.04
C PRO A 29 -23.44 -9.09 -4.75
N ALA A 30 -22.68 -8.81 -5.81
CA ALA A 30 -21.29 -8.41 -5.66
C ALA A 30 -21.20 -7.11 -4.84
N THR A 31 -20.36 -7.11 -3.83
CA THR A 31 -20.05 -5.93 -3.01
C THR A 31 -18.63 -5.48 -3.26
N GLY A 32 -18.38 -4.18 -3.14
CA GLY A 32 -17.04 -3.64 -3.34
C GLY A 32 -16.95 -2.21 -2.85
N GLY A 33 -15.72 -1.75 -2.69
CA GLY A 33 -15.41 -0.41 -2.23
C GLY A 33 -13.96 -0.04 -2.54
N ARG A 34 -13.62 1.22 -2.31
CA ARG A 34 -12.24 1.67 -2.35
C ARG A 34 -11.57 1.32 -1.03
N LEU A 35 -10.40 0.70 -1.12
CA LEU A 35 -9.56 0.43 0.03
C LEU A 35 -8.51 1.55 0.15
N PRO A 36 -8.56 2.38 1.19
CA PRO A 36 -7.51 3.38 1.40
C PRO A 36 -6.20 2.68 1.80
N MET A 37 -5.08 3.14 1.24
CA MET A 37 -3.77 2.53 1.46
C MET A 37 -2.72 3.59 1.76
N GLY A 38 -1.70 3.20 2.53
CA GLY A 38 -0.49 4.00 2.73
C GLY A 38 -0.75 5.36 3.37
N LEU A 39 -1.61 5.43 4.37
CA LEU A 39 -2.01 6.66 5.07
C LEU A 39 -2.62 7.72 4.12
N ALA A 40 -3.38 7.29 3.11
CA ALA A 40 -3.99 8.20 2.13
C ALA A 40 -5.18 8.99 2.67
N ILE A 41 -5.63 8.71 3.88
CA ILE A 41 -6.73 9.37 4.58
C ILE A 41 -6.26 9.85 5.95
N GLY A 42 -6.96 10.82 6.53
CA GLY A 42 -6.73 11.34 7.87
C GLY A 42 -7.72 12.47 8.19
N PRO A 43 -7.70 12.99 9.40
CA PRO A 43 -6.92 12.55 10.56
C PRO A 43 -7.40 11.19 11.11
N HIS A 44 -6.51 10.47 11.82
CA HIS A 44 -6.81 9.13 12.37
C HIS A 44 -7.32 9.19 13.81
N PHE A 45 -7.53 10.38 14.34
CA PHE A 45 -8.06 10.61 15.68
C PHE A 45 -9.25 11.59 15.66
N GLY A 46 -10.11 11.44 16.65
CA GLY A 46 -11.19 12.38 16.96
C GLY A 46 -11.09 12.81 18.44
N SER A 47 -12.15 13.45 18.95
CA SER A 47 -12.17 13.94 20.33
C SER A 47 -12.04 12.81 21.37
N ASN A 48 -12.55 11.62 21.04
CA ASN A 48 -12.53 10.43 21.91
C ASN A 48 -12.44 9.11 21.12
N THR A 49 -11.94 9.16 19.91
CA THR A 49 -11.87 8.00 19.00
C THR A 49 -10.53 7.96 18.27
N LEU A 50 -10.10 6.75 17.91
CA LEU A 50 -9.00 6.48 17.00
C LEU A 50 -9.47 5.52 15.90
N THR A 51 -8.93 5.64 14.70
CA THR A 51 -9.10 4.66 13.62
C THR A 51 -7.83 3.83 13.47
N ILE A 52 -7.97 2.52 13.25
CA ILE A 52 -6.86 1.59 13.10
C ILE A 52 -7.02 0.73 11.84
N GLY A 53 -5.97 0.09 11.40
CA GLY A 53 -5.99 -0.84 10.27
C GLY A 53 -6.51 -0.21 8.99
N ASP A 54 -7.34 -0.94 8.26
CA ASP A 54 -7.91 -0.51 6.96
C ASP A 54 -8.71 0.79 7.09
N ALA A 55 -9.41 0.99 8.22
CA ALA A 55 -10.16 2.23 8.47
C ALA A 55 -9.24 3.46 8.65
N ALA A 56 -7.97 3.25 9.02
CA ALA A 56 -6.94 4.28 9.07
C ALA A 56 -6.14 4.37 7.76
N GLY A 57 -6.48 3.59 6.73
CA GLY A 57 -5.74 3.58 5.48
C GLY A 57 -4.33 3.01 5.60
N THR A 58 -4.07 2.12 6.57
CA THR A 58 -2.74 1.57 6.83
C THR A 58 -2.43 0.31 6.04
N VAL A 59 -3.25 -0.02 5.06
CA VAL A 59 -2.95 -1.13 4.13
C VAL A 59 -1.68 -0.83 3.34
N ASN A 60 -0.82 -1.84 3.24
CA ASN A 60 0.44 -1.74 2.51
C ASN A 60 0.19 -1.56 1.00
N PRO A 61 0.63 -0.45 0.39
CA PRO A 61 0.42 -0.22 -1.03
C PRO A 61 1.14 -1.21 -1.95
N PHE A 62 2.24 -1.84 -1.51
CA PHE A 62 2.99 -2.77 -2.35
C PHE A 62 2.25 -4.07 -2.66
N ASN A 63 1.53 -4.61 -1.68
CA ASN A 63 0.97 -5.96 -1.76
C ASN A 63 -0.49 -6.06 -1.29
N GLY A 64 -1.08 -4.96 -0.77
CA GLY A 64 -2.46 -4.95 -0.26
C GLY A 64 -2.62 -5.63 1.11
N GLU A 65 -1.51 -5.93 1.80
CA GLU A 65 -1.53 -6.52 3.14
C GLU A 65 -2.01 -5.48 4.16
N GLY A 66 -3.00 -5.82 4.96
CA GLY A 66 -3.58 -4.94 5.99
C GLY A 66 -3.66 -5.59 7.38
N ILE A 67 -3.60 -6.93 7.48
CA ILE A 67 -3.83 -7.64 8.73
C ILE A 67 -2.75 -7.33 9.76
N ALA A 68 -1.46 -7.46 9.39
CA ALA A 68 -0.35 -7.14 10.28
C ALA A 68 -0.37 -5.67 10.70
N TYR A 69 -0.62 -4.76 9.76
CA TYR A 69 -0.75 -3.33 10.03
C TYR A 69 -1.94 -3.02 10.95
N GLY A 70 -3.04 -3.76 10.84
CA GLY A 70 -4.16 -3.66 11.77
C GLY A 70 -3.74 -3.97 13.21
N TYR A 71 -2.96 -5.03 13.43
CA TYR A 71 -2.41 -5.38 14.74
C TYR A 71 -1.40 -4.34 15.25
N GLU A 72 -0.47 -3.90 14.40
CA GLU A 72 0.56 -2.94 14.77
C GLU A 72 -0.03 -1.57 15.13
N THR A 73 -0.93 -1.05 14.29
CA THR A 73 -1.60 0.22 14.56
C THR A 73 -2.53 0.14 15.76
N GLY A 74 -3.16 -1.02 16.01
CA GLY A 74 -3.90 -1.30 17.25
C GLY A 74 -3.01 -1.21 18.49
N ARG A 75 -1.78 -1.72 18.44
CA ARG A 75 -0.81 -1.59 19.53
C ARG A 75 -0.39 -0.13 19.77
N LEU A 76 -0.13 0.62 18.68
CA LEU A 76 0.19 2.05 18.77
C LEU A 76 -0.98 2.82 19.40
N ALA A 77 -2.20 2.55 18.93
CA ALA A 77 -3.42 3.16 19.45
C ALA A 77 -3.60 2.85 20.95
N ALA A 78 -3.42 1.60 21.38
CA ALA A 78 -3.53 1.20 22.77
C ALA A 78 -2.54 1.97 23.69
N GLY A 79 -1.30 2.19 23.20
CA GLY A 79 -0.32 3.00 23.92
C GLY A 79 -0.78 4.45 24.11
N VAL A 80 -1.29 5.08 23.05
CA VAL A 80 -1.80 6.46 23.09
C VAL A 80 -3.03 6.58 23.98
N VAL A 81 -3.96 5.62 23.90
CA VAL A 81 -5.14 5.58 24.77
C VAL A 81 -4.73 5.44 26.24
N GLY A 82 -3.73 4.57 26.53
CA GLY A 82 -3.20 4.42 27.89
C GLY A 82 -2.63 5.73 28.45
N GLU A 83 -1.92 6.50 27.64
CA GLU A 83 -1.39 7.82 28.02
C GLU A 83 -2.51 8.83 28.27
N ALA A 84 -3.51 8.90 27.37
CA ALA A 84 -4.66 9.77 27.52
C ALA A 84 -5.46 9.48 28.80
N LEU A 85 -5.67 8.21 29.11
CA LEU A 85 -6.35 7.79 30.34
C LEU A 85 -5.53 8.11 31.59
N SER A 86 -4.22 7.86 31.55
CA SER A 86 -3.33 8.12 32.69
C SER A 86 -3.19 9.60 33.01
N SER A 87 -3.21 10.45 32.01
CA SER A 87 -3.15 11.91 32.14
C SER A 87 -4.52 12.56 32.34
N ASN A 88 -5.60 11.80 32.19
CA ASN A 88 -6.98 12.30 32.10
C ASN A 88 -7.13 13.43 31.06
N ASP A 89 -6.41 13.31 29.94
CA ASP A 89 -6.38 14.29 28.85
C ASP A 89 -6.62 13.62 27.50
N ALA A 90 -7.84 13.74 26.99
CA ALA A 90 -8.21 13.20 25.68
C ALA A 90 -7.45 13.87 24.52
N SER A 91 -6.91 15.07 24.71
CA SER A 91 -6.13 15.76 23.67
C SER A 91 -4.84 15.00 23.30
N ALA A 92 -4.36 14.11 24.18
CA ALA A 92 -3.23 13.24 23.92
C ALA A 92 -3.49 12.28 22.74
N LEU A 93 -4.76 12.03 22.34
CA LEU A 93 -5.08 11.16 21.20
C LEU A 93 -4.48 11.66 19.88
N ARG A 94 -4.19 12.96 19.74
CA ARG A 94 -3.49 13.52 18.58
C ARG A 94 -2.09 12.91 18.34
N LEU A 95 -1.44 12.43 19.41
CA LEU A 95 -0.12 11.77 19.31
C LEU A 95 -0.15 10.50 18.45
N TYR A 96 -1.34 9.99 18.18
CA TYR A 96 -1.49 8.81 17.35
C TYR A 96 -1.07 9.07 15.89
N ASP A 97 -1.46 10.21 15.30
CA ASP A 97 -1.02 10.58 13.95
C ASP A 97 0.50 10.74 13.88
N GLU A 98 1.10 11.40 14.88
CA GLU A 98 2.56 11.54 14.96
C GLU A 98 3.28 10.20 15.02
N ARG A 99 2.72 9.23 15.75
CA ARG A 99 3.28 7.87 15.85
C ARG A 99 3.09 7.04 14.58
N LEU A 100 1.96 7.19 13.91
CA LEU A 100 1.73 6.57 12.61
C LEU A 100 2.72 7.10 11.58
N ASP A 101 2.88 8.42 11.52
CA ASP A 101 3.82 9.05 10.59
C ASP A 101 5.26 8.61 10.87
N ALA A 102 5.67 8.63 12.15
CA ALA A 102 7.00 8.18 12.54
C ALA A 102 7.27 6.71 12.20
N ALA A 103 6.24 5.86 12.25
CA ALA A 103 6.38 4.43 11.99
C ALA A 103 6.34 4.10 10.48
N TYR A 104 5.53 4.81 9.69
CA TYR A 104 5.16 4.34 8.35
C TYR A 104 5.29 5.37 7.22
N ALA A 105 5.40 6.69 7.50
CA ALA A 105 5.29 7.70 6.44
C ALA A 105 6.32 7.51 5.33
N ASP A 106 7.59 7.30 5.66
CA ASP A 106 8.66 7.09 4.69
C ASP A 106 8.45 5.81 3.87
N TYR A 107 8.10 4.71 4.54
CA TYR A 107 7.84 3.44 3.88
C TYR A 107 6.67 3.54 2.90
N TYR A 108 5.55 4.10 3.32
CA TYR A 108 4.37 4.25 2.46
C TYR A 108 4.60 5.26 1.34
N LYS A 109 5.44 6.25 1.53
CA LYS A 109 5.85 7.18 0.48
C LYS A 109 6.56 6.46 -0.65
N VAL A 110 7.56 5.63 -0.31
CA VAL A 110 8.27 4.79 -1.30
C VAL A 110 7.31 3.81 -1.96
N ALA A 111 6.44 3.16 -1.19
CA ALA A 111 5.45 2.22 -1.70
C ALA A 111 4.51 2.87 -2.72
N ARG A 112 3.97 4.05 -2.41
CA ARG A 112 3.09 4.80 -3.33
C ARG A 112 3.81 5.21 -4.62
N ALA A 113 5.07 5.67 -4.52
CA ALA A 113 5.88 6.02 -5.67
C ALA A 113 6.15 4.80 -6.57
N PHE A 114 6.52 3.68 -5.97
CA PHE A 114 6.76 2.43 -6.68
C PHE A 114 5.50 1.94 -7.40
N VAL A 115 4.36 1.88 -6.72
CA VAL A 115 3.10 1.42 -7.30
C VAL A 115 2.67 2.30 -8.48
N ARG A 116 2.88 3.62 -8.41
CA ARG A 116 2.63 4.53 -9.54
C ARG A 116 3.47 4.14 -10.76
N ILE A 117 4.74 3.83 -10.57
CA ILE A 117 5.67 3.45 -11.65
C ILE A 117 5.26 2.12 -12.26
N ILE A 118 5.04 1.08 -11.45
CA ILE A 118 4.71 -0.26 -11.94
C ILE A 118 3.26 -0.39 -12.44
N SER A 119 2.41 0.59 -12.20
CA SER A 119 1.06 0.62 -12.78
C SER A 119 1.07 0.84 -14.31
N GLU A 120 2.22 1.24 -14.88
CA GLU A 120 2.42 1.24 -16.32
C GLU A 120 2.83 -0.18 -16.80
N PRO A 121 2.02 -0.86 -17.66
CA PRO A 121 2.24 -2.26 -18.03
C PRO A 121 3.60 -2.55 -18.68
N ARG A 122 4.14 -1.60 -19.44
CA ARG A 122 5.46 -1.74 -20.10
C ARG A 122 6.58 -1.76 -19.07
N ILE A 123 6.50 -0.87 -18.06
CA ILE A 123 7.47 -0.80 -16.98
C ILE A 123 7.39 -2.07 -16.13
N LEU A 124 6.17 -2.49 -15.76
CA LEU A 124 5.97 -3.73 -15.03
C LEU A 124 6.58 -4.93 -15.75
N SER A 125 6.31 -5.08 -17.06
CA SER A 125 6.86 -6.17 -17.87
C SER A 125 8.38 -6.14 -17.92
N ALA A 126 8.99 -4.97 -18.05
CA ALA A 126 10.44 -4.80 -18.04
C ALA A 126 11.03 -5.15 -16.65
N CYS A 127 10.40 -4.69 -15.57
CA CYS A 127 10.83 -4.98 -14.19
C CYS A 127 10.76 -6.49 -13.89
N VAL A 128 9.68 -7.17 -14.30
CA VAL A 128 9.53 -8.62 -14.13
C VAL A 128 10.59 -9.35 -14.96
N GLY A 129 10.76 -8.96 -16.23
CA GLY A 129 11.76 -9.58 -17.12
C GLY A 129 13.19 -9.45 -16.62
N LEU A 130 13.55 -8.32 -16.02
CA LEU A 130 14.86 -8.09 -15.39
C LEU A 130 14.98 -8.84 -14.06
N GLY A 131 13.96 -8.75 -13.20
CA GLY A 131 13.95 -9.38 -11.89
C GLY A 131 14.09 -10.90 -11.96
N LEU A 132 13.40 -11.55 -12.89
CA LEU A 132 13.52 -13.00 -13.11
C LEU A 132 14.93 -13.43 -13.59
N ARG A 133 15.75 -12.51 -14.06
CA ARG A 133 17.13 -12.78 -14.51
C ARG A 133 18.20 -12.45 -13.46
N VAL A 134 17.86 -11.62 -12.48
CA VAL A 134 18.80 -11.10 -11.48
C VAL A 134 18.26 -11.38 -10.08
N GLU A 135 18.50 -12.60 -9.59
CA GLU A 135 17.99 -13.08 -8.30
C GLU A 135 18.27 -12.12 -7.11
N PRO A 136 19.48 -11.54 -6.93
CA PRO A 136 19.71 -10.64 -5.80
C PRO A 136 18.83 -9.37 -5.84
N LEU A 137 18.54 -8.88 -7.05
CA LEU A 137 17.66 -7.71 -7.22
C LEU A 137 16.22 -8.06 -6.84
N MET A 138 15.74 -9.22 -7.27
CA MET A 138 14.39 -9.69 -6.93
C MET A 138 14.25 -9.93 -5.43
N THR A 139 15.24 -10.54 -4.78
CA THR A 139 15.23 -10.76 -3.33
C THR A 139 15.12 -9.44 -2.57
N GLN A 140 15.95 -8.45 -2.91
CA GLN A 140 15.87 -7.13 -2.26
C GLN A 140 14.53 -6.43 -2.50
N LEU A 141 13.97 -6.55 -3.70
CA LEU A 141 12.67 -5.98 -4.01
C LEU A 141 11.57 -6.62 -3.16
N LEU A 142 11.58 -7.95 -3.04
CA LEU A 142 10.63 -8.69 -2.22
C LEU A 142 10.76 -8.36 -0.74
N ASP A 143 11.97 -8.21 -0.22
CA ASP A 143 12.22 -7.80 1.17
C ASP A 143 11.63 -6.41 1.46
N ILE A 144 11.79 -5.47 0.53
CA ILE A 144 11.21 -4.12 0.62
C ILE A 144 9.67 -4.22 0.57
N MET A 145 9.12 -4.94 -0.41
CA MET A 145 7.68 -5.06 -0.61
C MET A 145 6.97 -5.74 0.57
N ALA A 146 7.62 -6.70 1.19
CA ALA A 146 7.10 -7.42 2.35
C ALA A 146 7.34 -6.68 3.68
N ASN A 147 7.96 -5.49 3.64
CA ASN A 147 8.36 -4.73 4.84
C ASN A 147 9.18 -5.58 5.84
N LEU A 148 10.02 -6.47 5.30
CA LEU A 148 10.90 -7.30 6.13
C LEU A 148 12.15 -6.54 6.60
N MET A 149 12.29 -5.28 6.17
CA MET A 149 13.38 -4.41 6.58
C MET A 149 13.10 -3.83 7.98
N ARG A 150 13.61 -4.53 8.99
CA ARG A 150 13.53 -4.05 10.38
C ARG A 150 14.50 -2.89 10.59
N ASN A 151 14.05 -1.89 11.36
CA ASN A 151 14.85 -0.70 11.72
C ASN A 151 16.16 -1.02 12.48
N ASP A 152 16.35 -2.26 12.93
CA ASP A 152 17.53 -2.74 13.66
C ASP A 152 18.59 -3.42 12.76
N GLN A 153 18.28 -3.69 11.50
CA GLN A 153 19.20 -4.31 10.55
C GLN A 153 19.97 -3.24 9.74
N LYS A 154 21.15 -2.87 10.21
CA LYS A 154 22.11 -2.06 9.45
C LYS A 154 22.75 -2.92 8.36
N GLY A 155 22.31 -2.75 7.12
CA GLY A 155 22.82 -3.49 5.96
C GLY A 155 22.75 -2.71 4.65
N PRO A 156 23.27 -3.28 3.53
CA PRO A 156 23.20 -2.66 2.20
C PRO A 156 21.77 -2.33 1.76
N SER A 157 20.79 -3.11 2.21
CA SER A 157 19.35 -2.89 1.97
C SER A 157 18.85 -1.59 2.60
N GLU A 158 19.32 -1.20 3.77
CA GLU A 158 18.96 0.06 4.42
C GLU A 158 19.47 1.26 3.62
N LEU A 159 20.71 1.18 3.11
CA LEU A 159 21.27 2.23 2.26
C LEU A 159 20.49 2.37 0.96
N GLY A 160 20.11 1.26 0.34
CA GLY A 160 19.25 1.22 -0.84
C GLY A 160 17.86 1.83 -0.56
N TYR A 161 17.25 1.46 0.54
CA TYR A 161 15.95 2.01 0.98
C TYR A 161 16.02 3.52 1.22
N ARG A 162 17.04 4.01 1.96
CA ARG A 162 17.24 5.45 2.18
C ARG A 162 17.50 6.22 0.89
N ALA A 163 18.18 5.60 -0.07
CA ALA A 163 18.35 6.19 -1.39
C ALA A 163 17.02 6.27 -2.15
N LEU A 164 16.16 5.25 -2.05
CA LEU A 164 14.81 5.26 -2.64
C LEU A 164 13.90 6.30 -1.98
N VAL A 165 13.95 6.47 -0.66
CA VAL A 165 13.23 7.54 0.05
C VAL A 165 13.65 8.90 -0.50
N ARG A 166 14.98 9.17 -0.58
CA ARG A 166 15.50 10.43 -1.12
C ARG A 166 15.13 10.65 -2.59
N LEU A 167 15.15 9.59 -3.39
CA LEU A 167 14.74 9.66 -4.78
C LEU A 167 13.24 9.97 -4.89
N ALA A 168 12.40 9.33 -4.09
CA ALA A 168 10.97 9.61 -4.03
C ALA A 168 10.69 11.06 -3.58
N ASP A 169 11.52 11.62 -2.69
CA ASP A 169 11.46 13.03 -2.29
C ASP A 169 11.87 13.99 -3.41
N ALA A 170 12.84 13.58 -4.22
CA ALA A 170 13.39 14.42 -5.28
C ALA A 170 12.52 14.46 -6.54
N ILE A 171 11.59 13.50 -6.72
CA ILE A 171 10.70 13.46 -7.88
C ILE A 171 9.40 14.24 -7.57
N PRO A 172 9.21 15.44 -8.15
CA PRO A 172 7.97 16.19 -7.97
C PRO A 172 6.76 15.39 -8.47
N GLU A 173 5.58 15.54 -7.86
CA GLU A 173 4.36 14.86 -8.34
C GLU A 173 4.08 15.11 -9.83
N ARG A 174 4.36 16.33 -10.31
CA ARG A 174 4.25 16.70 -11.73
C ARG A 174 5.18 15.89 -12.65
N ALA A 175 6.33 15.44 -12.15
CA ALA A 175 7.24 14.63 -12.97
C ALA A 175 6.71 13.22 -13.20
N TYR A 176 5.96 12.67 -12.25
CA TYR A 176 5.23 11.41 -12.46
C TYR A 176 4.13 11.57 -13.51
N GLU A 177 3.41 12.70 -13.52
CA GLU A 177 2.38 12.97 -14.53
C GLU A 177 2.96 13.15 -15.92
N LEU A 178 4.13 13.78 -16.07
CA LEU A 178 4.83 13.94 -17.33
C LEU A 178 5.35 12.61 -17.86
N LEU A 179 6.05 11.83 -17.02
CA LEU A 179 6.57 10.50 -17.38
C LEU A 179 5.46 9.52 -17.78
N LEU A 180 4.33 9.53 -17.05
CA LEU A 180 3.20 8.65 -17.32
C LEU A 180 2.28 9.22 -18.42
N GLY A 181 2.27 10.53 -18.64
CA GLY A 181 1.50 11.21 -19.68
C GLY A 181 2.03 10.89 -21.07
N ASP A 182 3.34 10.96 -21.26
CA ASP A 182 3.99 10.62 -22.55
C ASP A 182 3.82 9.13 -22.90
N LEU A 183 3.91 8.24 -21.90
CA LEU A 183 3.68 6.81 -22.08
C LEU A 183 2.23 6.45 -22.46
N LYS A 184 1.25 7.23 -21.97
CA LYS A 184 -0.17 7.05 -22.30
C LYS A 184 -0.53 7.53 -23.70
N SER A 185 0.17 8.55 -24.23
CA SER A 185 -0.09 9.09 -25.57
C SER A 185 0.29 8.11 -26.69
N GLU A 186 1.26 7.22 -26.45
CA GLU A 186 1.70 6.21 -27.40
C GLU A 186 0.83 4.92 -27.43
N THR A 187 -0.12 4.76 -26.51
CA THR A 187 -0.90 3.52 -26.34
C THR A 187 -2.34 3.59 -26.80
N GLN A 188 -2.78 4.68 -27.45
CA GLN A 188 -4.08 4.69 -28.14
C GLN A 188 -3.92 4.11 -29.54
N PRO A 189 -4.43 2.89 -29.82
CA PRO A 189 -4.59 2.44 -31.19
C PRO A 189 -5.67 3.29 -31.86
N ALA A 190 -5.38 3.68 -33.10
CA ALA A 190 -6.29 4.40 -33.99
C ALA A 190 -7.57 3.58 -34.26
#